data_6629915b212a796694b3e35d9785c336
#
_entry.id   6629915b212a796694b3e35d9785c336
#
_cell.length_a   1.000
_cell.length_b   1.000
_cell.length_c   1.000
_cell.angle_alpha   90.00
_cell.angle_beta   90.00
_cell.angle_gamma   90.00
#
_symmetry.space_group_name_H-M   'P 1'
#
loop_
_entity.id
_entity.type
_entity.pdbx_description
1 polymer ?
#
loop_
_entity_poly.entity_id
_entity_poly.type
_entity_poly.pdbx_seq_one_letter_code
_entity_poly.pdbx_strand_id
1 'polypeptide(L)'
;MKLFKTLACGLSLVAAVACGGDTCCKKECNGCECAAQCTKNVCMEKCECKSAAVIDNMMSRRSIRNYKQQAVPREVLNRIMECGINAPNGQNKQSWEVRVVENPELQNEIKTLMATVGGERAAGCFYNAPVWVFIARDKGYDFSAYDCGLLAENMMLSANALGVGTVCLGSPVRYILTAEGNEKVLSKLGFSEGYELSLCVAMGYPEGERPEAKPRDMSKVKFVD
;
A
#
# COMPACT_ATOMS: atom_id res chain seq x y z
N MET A 1 -50.56 33.31 -39.42
CA MET A 1 -50.60 31.84 -39.35
C MET A 1 -49.30 31.37 -38.66
N LYS A 2 -49.33 31.08 -37.38
CA LYS A 2 -48.19 30.66 -36.57
C LYS A 2 -48.26 29.16 -36.35
N LEU A 3 -47.28 28.41 -36.81
CA LEU A 3 -47.15 26.98 -36.58
C LEU A 3 -46.39 26.74 -35.25
N PHE A 4 -47.07 26.14 -34.28
CA PHE A 4 -46.46 25.62 -33.06
C PHE A 4 -45.90 24.22 -33.35
N LYS A 5 -44.58 24.03 -33.14
CA LYS A 5 -43.96 22.72 -33.06
C LYS A 5 -43.93 22.26 -31.59
N THR A 6 -44.71 21.22 -31.32
CA THR A 6 -44.71 20.53 -30.02
C THR A 6 -43.49 19.60 -29.92
N LEU A 7 -42.66 19.80 -28.93
CA LEU A 7 -41.54 18.91 -28.61
C LEU A 7 -42.09 17.87 -27.59
N ALA A 8 -42.18 16.61 -28.01
CA ALA A 8 -42.52 15.50 -27.12
C ALA A 8 -41.31 15.08 -26.30
N CYS A 9 -41.37 15.33 -25.00
CA CYS A 9 -40.40 14.86 -24.03
C CYS A 9 -40.83 13.45 -23.58
N GLY A 10 -40.12 12.43 -24.05
CA GLY A 10 -40.35 11.05 -23.64
C GLY A 10 -39.80 10.82 -22.22
N LEU A 11 -40.69 10.76 -21.22
CA LEU A 11 -40.36 10.25 -19.88
C LEU A 11 -40.26 8.73 -19.97
N SER A 12 -39.04 8.23 -19.87
CA SER A 12 -38.82 6.81 -19.62
C SER A 12 -39.09 6.53 -18.13
N LEU A 13 -40.18 5.92 -17.84
CA LEU A 13 -40.51 5.42 -16.49
C LEU A 13 -39.65 4.18 -16.23
N VAL A 14 -38.55 4.35 -15.48
CA VAL A 14 -37.88 3.21 -14.85
C VAL A 14 -38.75 2.80 -13.66
N ALA A 15 -39.40 1.69 -13.78
CA ALA A 15 -40.16 1.10 -12.70
C ALA A 15 -39.18 0.63 -11.60
N ALA A 16 -39.12 1.39 -10.50
CA ALA A 16 -38.42 0.96 -9.30
C ALA A 16 -39.21 -0.14 -8.62
N VAL A 17 -38.75 -1.38 -8.71
CA VAL A 17 -39.29 -2.50 -7.93
C VAL A 17 -38.80 -2.30 -6.49
N ALA A 18 -39.68 -1.77 -5.64
CA ALA A 18 -39.43 -1.66 -4.21
C ALA A 18 -39.46 -3.07 -3.58
N CYS A 19 -38.36 -3.50 -2.99
CA CYS A 19 -38.36 -4.66 -2.11
C CYS A 19 -39.16 -4.35 -0.86
N GLY A 20 -40.31 -4.97 -0.72
CA GLY A 20 -41.07 -4.94 0.51
C GLY A 20 -40.38 -5.73 1.60
N GLY A 21 -40.09 -5.07 2.72
CA GLY A 21 -39.72 -5.70 3.98
C GLY A 21 -38.23 -5.51 4.38
N ASP A 22 -38.06 -4.95 5.55
CA ASP A 22 -36.84 -4.53 6.26
C ASP A 22 -35.74 -5.58 6.51
N THR A 23 -35.81 -6.77 5.94
CA THR A 23 -35.02 -7.92 6.38
C THR A 23 -33.79 -8.22 5.53
N CYS A 24 -33.66 -7.68 4.32
CA CYS A 24 -32.62 -8.10 3.40
C CYS A 24 -31.26 -7.39 3.60
N CYS A 25 -31.27 -6.09 3.91
CA CYS A 25 -30.01 -5.33 4.03
C CYS A 25 -29.37 -5.38 5.42
N LYS A 26 -30.10 -5.67 6.48
CA LYS A 26 -29.57 -5.63 7.85
C LYS A 26 -28.70 -6.83 8.23
N LYS A 27 -28.79 -7.96 7.53
CA LYS A 27 -28.02 -9.18 7.84
C LYS A 27 -26.74 -9.35 7.02
N GLU A 28 -26.67 -8.77 5.81
CA GLU A 28 -25.58 -9.04 4.86
C GLU A 28 -24.70 -7.82 4.56
N CYS A 29 -25.12 -6.62 4.95
CA CYS A 29 -24.39 -5.38 4.68
C CYS A 29 -24.13 -4.57 5.96
N ASN A 30 -23.41 -5.11 6.92
CA ASN A 30 -22.95 -4.33 8.08
C ASN A 30 -22.03 -3.20 7.60
N GLY A 31 -22.49 -1.93 7.67
CA GLY A 31 -21.75 -0.73 7.32
C GLY A 31 -22.02 -0.13 5.94
N CYS A 32 -23.11 -0.50 5.28
CA CYS A 32 -23.52 0.15 4.03
C CYS A 32 -24.43 1.37 4.31
N GLU A 33 -23.98 2.58 3.94
CA GLU A 33 -24.76 3.84 4.07
C GLU A 33 -26.01 3.92 3.16
N CYS A 34 -26.29 2.89 2.37
CA CYS A 34 -27.38 2.88 1.39
C CYS A 34 -28.70 2.31 1.89
N ALA A 35 -28.93 2.24 3.20
CA ALA A 35 -30.13 1.65 3.81
C ALA A 35 -31.45 2.32 3.39
N ALA A 36 -31.42 3.57 2.93
CA ALA A 36 -32.64 4.34 2.56
C ALA A 36 -33.02 4.22 1.08
N GLN A 37 -32.17 3.71 0.20
CA GLN A 37 -32.40 3.67 -1.26
C GLN A 37 -32.04 2.32 -1.91
N CYS A 38 -31.85 1.27 -1.13
CA CYS A 38 -31.34 -0.01 -1.62
C CYS A 38 -32.45 -0.89 -2.19
N THR A 39 -32.40 -1.16 -3.48
CA THR A 39 -33.06 -2.35 -4.05
C THR A 39 -32.10 -3.54 -3.85
N LYS A 40 -32.63 -4.75 -3.65
CA LYS A 40 -31.85 -5.98 -3.34
C LYS A 40 -30.66 -6.18 -4.31
N ASN A 41 -30.86 -5.93 -5.60
CA ASN A 41 -29.82 -6.09 -6.63
C ASN A 41 -28.71 -5.04 -6.50
N VAL A 42 -29.04 -3.77 -6.24
CA VAL A 42 -28.03 -2.69 -6.09
C VAL A 42 -27.17 -2.88 -4.83
N CYS A 43 -27.72 -3.46 -3.77
CA CYS A 43 -26.96 -3.74 -2.55
C CYS A 43 -25.98 -4.91 -2.76
N MET A 44 -26.42 -5.98 -3.39
CA MET A 44 -25.56 -7.12 -3.72
C MET A 44 -24.42 -6.72 -4.67
N GLU A 45 -24.73 -5.97 -5.74
CA GLU A 45 -23.69 -5.45 -6.65
C GLU A 45 -22.66 -4.58 -5.92
N LYS A 46 -23.06 -3.71 -4.99
CA LYS A 46 -22.14 -2.90 -4.20
C LYS A 46 -21.28 -3.72 -3.22
N CYS A 47 -21.82 -4.78 -2.63
CA CYS A 47 -21.06 -5.66 -1.75
C CYS A 47 -20.08 -6.52 -2.54
N GLU A 48 -20.49 -7.08 -3.66
CA GLU A 48 -19.60 -7.80 -4.58
C GLU A 48 -18.49 -6.88 -5.11
N CYS A 49 -18.81 -5.64 -5.47
CA CYS A 49 -17.83 -4.62 -5.88
C CYS A 49 -16.79 -4.33 -4.80
N LYS A 50 -17.17 -4.24 -3.52
CA LYS A 50 -16.20 -3.99 -2.43
C LYS A 50 -15.25 -5.18 -2.24
N SER A 51 -15.78 -6.40 -2.20
CA SER A 51 -14.97 -7.61 -2.06
C SER A 51 -14.04 -7.79 -3.27
N ALA A 52 -14.56 -7.63 -4.48
CA ALA A 52 -13.78 -7.69 -5.71
C ALA A 52 -12.66 -6.64 -5.71
N ALA A 53 -12.97 -5.39 -5.35
CA ALA A 53 -11.96 -4.32 -5.33
C ALA A 53 -10.80 -4.60 -4.36
N VAL A 54 -11.07 -5.18 -3.19
CA VAL A 54 -10.01 -5.57 -2.24
C VAL A 54 -9.15 -6.70 -2.81
N ILE A 55 -9.76 -7.74 -3.36
CA ILE A 55 -9.05 -8.86 -3.95
C ILE A 55 -8.25 -8.40 -5.17
N ASP A 56 -8.84 -7.61 -6.05
CA ASP A 56 -8.16 -7.07 -7.24
C ASP A 56 -6.97 -6.19 -6.86
N ASN A 57 -7.09 -5.40 -5.79
CA ASN A 57 -5.98 -4.61 -5.28
C ASN A 57 -4.80 -5.50 -4.83
N MET A 58 -5.09 -6.59 -4.10
CA MET A 58 -4.07 -7.57 -3.69
C MET A 58 -3.45 -8.27 -4.90
N MET A 59 -4.30 -8.73 -5.84
CA MET A 59 -3.86 -9.50 -7.02
C MET A 59 -3.15 -8.63 -8.06
N SER A 60 -3.45 -7.35 -8.14
CA SER A 60 -2.86 -6.41 -9.11
C SER A 60 -1.58 -5.73 -8.63
N ARG A 61 -1.30 -5.70 -7.33
CA ARG A 61 -0.08 -5.09 -6.80
C ARG A 61 1.17 -5.75 -7.40
N ARG A 62 2.12 -4.91 -7.82
CA ARG A 62 3.41 -5.34 -8.37
C ARG A 62 4.56 -4.59 -7.71
N SER A 63 5.74 -5.20 -7.74
CA SER A 63 6.99 -4.52 -7.38
C SER A 63 7.41 -3.58 -8.50
N ILE A 64 7.21 -2.28 -8.30
CA ILE A 64 7.55 -1.23 -9.25
C ILE A 64 9.03 -0.87 -9.07
N ARG A 65 9.76 -0.76 -10.19
CA ARG A 65 11.21 -0.47 -10.24
C ARG A 65 11.56 0.62 -11.25
N ASN A 66 10.57 1.38 -11.67
CA ASN A 66 10.75 2.58 -12.48
C ASN A 66 9.72 3.61 -12.03
N TYR A 67 10.18 4.81 -11.70
CA TYR A 67 9.37 5.83 -11.05
C TYR A 67 9.49 7.17 -11.75
N LYS A 68 8.38 7.86 -11.90
CA LYS A 68 8.34 9.27 -12.29
C LYS A 68 9.05 10.12 -11.23
N GLN A 69 9.76 11.14 -11.68
CA GLN A 69 10.35 12.14 -10.79
C GLN A 69 9.28 13.16 -10.34
N GLN A 70 8.24 12.65 -9.71
CA GLN A 70 7.10 13.40 -9.23
C GLN A 70 6.95 13.14 -7.72
N ALA A 71 6.82 14.21 -6.95
CA ALA A 71 6.58 14.12 -5.51
C ALA A 71 5.25 13.40 -5.23
N VAL A 72 5.23 12.56 -4.21
CA VAL A 72 4.01 11.98 -3.66
C VAL A 72 3.49 12.97 -2.60
N PRO A 73 2.24 13.48 -2.71
CA PRO A 73 1.69 14.41 -1.73
C PRO A 73 1.74 13.88 -0.30
N ARG A 74 2.02 14.76 0.65
CA ARG A 74 2.15 14.38 2.07
C ARG A 74 0.89 13.73 2.63
N GLU A 75 -0.30 14.17 2.21
CA GLU A 75 -1.59 13.57 2.59
C GLU A 75 -1.72 12.12 2.09
N VAL A 76 -1.20 11.82 0.89
CA VAL A 76 -1.18 10.45 0.35
C VAL A 76 -0.21 9.58 1.16
N LEU A 77 0.98 10.10 1.47
CA LEU A 77 1.95 9.39 2.32
C LEU A 77 1.38 9.14 3.72
N ASN A 78 0.77 10.13 4.34
CA ASN A 78 0.13 9.99 5.65
C ASN A 78 -0.93 8.88 5.61
N ARG A 79 -1.77 8.85 4.57
CA ARG A 79 -2.80 7.81 4.44
C ARG A 79 -2.20 6.42 4.29
N ILE A 80 -1.10 6.29 3.55
CA ILE A 80 -0.37 5.03 3.41
C ILE A 80 0.21 4.59 4.77
N MET A 81 0.81 5.52 5.51
CA MET A 81 1.37 5.22 6.84
C MET A 81 0.27 4.83 7.84
N GLU A 82 -0.87 5.53 7.86
CA GLU A 82 -2.04 5.16 8.67
C GLU A 82 -2.51 3.74 8.38
N CYS A 83 -2.62 3.35 7.11
CA CYS A 83 -2.97 1.98 6.75
C CYS A 83 -1.90 0.98 7.22
N GLY A 84 -0.62 1.35 7.10
CA GLY A 84 0.50 0.53 7.57
C GLY A 84 0.40 0.22 9.06
N ILE A 85 0.29 1.25 9.89
CA ILE A 85 0.25 1.09 11.36
C ILE A 85 -1.01 0.38 11.87
N ASN A 86 -2.06 0.27 11.04
CA ASN A 86 -3.25 -0.53 11.34
C ASN A 86 -3.08 -2.03 11.06
N ALA A 87 -1.90 -2.48 10.60
CA ALA A 87 -1.60 -3.90 10.48
C ALA A 87 -1.69 -4.60 11.85
N PRO A 88 -2.10 -5.88 11.88
CA PRO A 88 -2.01 -6.64 13.11
C PRO A 88 -0.56 -6.75 13.58
N ASN A 89 -0.35 -6.74 14.88
CA ASN A 89 0.97 -6.88 15.48
C ASN A 89 0.89 -7.66 16.79
N GLY A 90 1.97 -8.31 17.16
CA GLY A 90 2.00 -9.19 18.32
C GLY A 90 1.69 -8.45 19.63
N GLN A 91 0.64 -8.87 20.34
CA GLN A 91 0.22 -8.31 21.62
C GLN A 91 -0.03 -6.79 21.61
N ASN A 92 -0.27 -6.21 20.45
CA ASN A 92 -0.35 -4.76 20.23
C ASN A 92 0.88 -3.99 20.73
N LYS A 93 2.06 -4.61 20.65
CA LYS A 93 3.32 -3.99 21.09
C LYS A 93 3.81 -2.91 20.17
N GLN A 94 3.33 -2.89 18.91
CA GLN A 94 3.76 -1.92 17.90
C GLN A 94 5.30 -1.87 17.83
N SER A 95 5.92 -3.04 17.74
CA SER A 95 7.36 -3.28 17.88
C SER A 95 8.17 -2.87 16.63
N TRP A 96 7.76 -1.80 16.01
CA TRP A 96 8.35 -1.22 14.82
C TRP A 96 8.45 0.31 14.94
N GLU A 97 9.42 0.87 14.23
CA GLU A 97 9.51 2.30 13.97
C GLU A 97 9.67 2.54 12.47
N VAL A 98 9.11 3.64 11.99
CA VAL A 98 9.11 4.00 10.56
C VAL A 98 9.75 5.37 10.36
N ARG A 99 10.61 5.48 9.35
CA ARG A 99 11.18 6.75 8.87
C ARG A 99 10.91 6.91 7.38
N VAL A 100 10.26 7.99 7.01
CA VAL A 100 9.99 8.35 5.62
C VAL A 100 11.02 9.37 5.17
N VAL A 101 11.82 9.02 4.18
CA VAL A 101 12.92 9.85 3.67
C VAL A 101 12.57 10.35 2.28
N GLU A 102 12.34 11.65 2.18
CA GLU A 102 12.12 12.40 0.93
C GLU A 102 13.27 13.37 0.65
N ASN A 103 14.14 13.61 1.65
CA ASN A 103 15.25 14.55 1.55
C ASN A 103 16.34 14.02 0.59
N PRO A 104 16.63 14.72 -0.54
CA PRO A 104 17.59 14.25 -1.54
C PRO A 104 19.02 14.17 -1.03
N GLU A 105 19.40 15.03 -0.09
CA GLU A 105 20.75 15.06 0.49
C GLU A 105 20.98 13.79 1.33
N LEU A 106 20.02 13.45 2.20
CA LEU A 106 20.08 12.21 2.97
C LEU A 106 20.04 10.97 2.07
N GLN A 107 19.21 10.98 1.02
CA GLN A 107 19.18 9.92 0.03
C GLN A 107 20.55 9.73 -0.66
N ASN A 108 21.23 10.82 -1.02
CA ASN A 108 22.55 10.76 -1.63
C ASN A 108 23.61 10.26 -0.62
N GLU A 109 23.57 10.66 0.63
CA GLU A 109 24.46 10.13 1.68
C GLU A 109 24.28 8.61 1.84
N ILE A 110 23.04 8.14 1.87
CA ILE A 110 22.72 6.71 1.95
C ILE A 110 23.25 5.97 0.71
N LYS A 111 23.02 6.49 -0.50
CA LYS A 111 23.57 5.91 -1.74
C LYS A 111 25.08 5.79 -1.69
N THR A 112 25.77 6.86 -1.29
CA THR A 112 27.22 6.90 -1.17
C THR A 112 27.72 5.86 -0.18
N LEU A 113 27.10 5.78 1.00
CA LEU A 113 27.43 4.76 2.00
C LEU A 113 27.24 3.34 1.45
N MET A 114 26.10 3.04 0.83
CA MET A 114 25.83 1.72 0.27
C MET A 114 26.79 1.35 -0.86
N ALA A 115 27.26 2.33 -1.65
CA ALA A 115 28.21 2.13 -2.72
C ALA A 115 29.57 1.63 -2.21
N THR A 116 29.98 1.96 -0.99
CA THR A 116 31.22 1.45 -0.40
C THR A 116 31.22 -0.07 -0.23
N VAL A 117 30.04 -0.68 -0.12
CA VAL A 117 29.88 -2.14 0.06
C VAL A 117 29.57 -2.85 -1.26
N GLY A 118 28.68 -2.29 -2.08
CA GLY A 118 28.15 -2.99 -3.25
C GLY A 118 28.24 -2.20 -4.56
N GLY A 119 29.02 -1.12 -4.60
CA GLY A 119 29.23 -0.28 -5.78
C GLY A 119 27.92 0.34 -6.29
N GLU A 120 27.90 0.64 -7.59
CA GLU A 120 26.74 1.25 -8.27
C GLU A 120 25.45 0.44 -8.13
N ARG A 121 25.55 -0.88 -8.08
CA ARG A 121 24.40 -1.76 -7.89
C ARG A 121 23.71 -1.51 -6.54
N ALA A 122 24.48 -1.28 -5.49
CA ALA A 122 23.93 -0.95 -4.18
C ALA A 122 23.34 0.45 -4.17
N ALA A 123 24.04 1.44 -4.72
CA ALA A 123 23.57 2.81 -4.83
C ALA A 123 22.24 2.92 -5.62
N GLY A 124 22.07 2.09 -6.66
CA GLY A 124 20.90 2.08 -7.53
C GLY A 124 19.70 1.24 -7.03
N CYS A 125 19.80 0.56 -5.88
CA CYS A 125 18.80 -0.43 -5.47
C CYS A 125 17.42 0.16 -5.10
N PHE A 126 17.30 1.47 -4.91
CA PHE A 126 16.03 2.18 -4.74
C PHE A 126 15.35 2.60 -6.05
N TYR A 127 15.98 2.30 -7.22
CA TYR A 127 15.39 2.54 -8.54
C TYR A 127 14.96 3.99 -8.78
N ASN A 128 15.67 4.96 -8.21
CA ASN A 128 15.34 6.40 -8.24
C ASN A 128 13.94 6.75 -7.71
N ALA A 129 13.38 5.94 -6.83
CA ALA A 129 12.13 6.27 -6.16
C ALA A 129 12.28 7.58 -5.37
N PRO A 130 11.29 8.50 -5.44
CA PRO A 130 11.36 9.78 -4.71
C PRO A 130 11.17 9.62 -3.21
N VAL A 131 10.54 8.56 -2.75
CA VAL A 131 10.26 8.31 -1.33
C VAL A 131 10.83 6.96 -0.90
N TRP A 132 11.61 6.96 0.19
CA TRP A 132 12.14 5.75 0.80
C TRP A 132 11.60 5.62 2.22
N VAL A 133 11.03 4.48 2.53
CA VAL A 133 10.53 4.17 3.86
C VAL A 133 11.45 3.14 4.50
N PHE A 134 12.06 3.50 5.61
CA PHE A 134 12.87 2.61 6.43
C PHE A 134 12.04 2.13 7.61
N ILE A 135 12.04 0.83 7.84
CA ILE A 135 11.32 0.19 8.94
C ILE A 135 12.35 -0.51 9.82
N ALA A 136 12.36 -0.16 11.09
CA ALA A 136 13.18 -0.79 12.11
C ALA A 136 12.31 -1.65 13.03
N ARG A 137 12.90 -2.74 13.53
CA ARG A 137 12.28 -3.66 14.47
C ARG A 137 12.85 -3.51 15.88
N ASP A 138 12.07 -3.73 16.90
CA ASP A 138 12.54 -3.91 18.28
C ASP A 138 13.31 -5.22 18.40
N LYS A 139 14.60 -5.15 18.74
CA LYS A 139 15.46 -6.34 18.95
C LYS A 139 15.07 -7.17 20.17
N GLY A 140 14.39 -6.56 21.13
CA GLY A 140 13.94 -7.22 22.36
C GLY A 140 12.65 -8.00 22.21
N TYR A 141 12.04 -8.04 21.01
CA TYR A 141 10.78 -8.73 20.78
C TYR A 141 10.86 -9.71 19.59
N ASP A 142 10.66 -10.99 19.86
CA ASP A 142 10.86 -12.08 18.88
C ASP A 142 9.98 -11.97 17.64
N PHE A 143 8.76 -11.41 17.76
CA PHE A 143 7.82 -11.29 16.66
C PHE A 143 7.95 -9.97 15.88
N SER A 144 8.85 -9.07 16.29
CA SER A 144 8.99 -7.75 15.68
C SER A 144 9.27 -7.78 14.18
N ALA A 145 10.01 -8.77 13.69
CA ALA A 145 10.27 -8.93 12.25
C ALA A 145 9.00 -9.27 11.46
N TYR A 146 8.09 -10.08 12.04
CA TYR A 146 6.78 -10.37 11.45
C TYR A 146 5.90 -9.13 11.44
N ASP A 147 5.88 -8.39 12.55
CA ASP A 147 5.14 -7.13 12.68
C ASP A 147 5.58 -6.11 11.61
N CYS A 148 6.89 -5.98 11.36
CA CYS A 148 7.44 -5.14 10.30
C CYS A 148 6.98 -5.58 8.91
N GLY A 149 6.90 -6.88 8.64
CA GLY A 149 6.42 -7.44 7.37
C GLY A 149 4.94 -7.14 7.13
N LEU A 150 4.10 -7.33 8.15
CA LEU A 150 2.66 -7.04 8.10
C LEU A 150 2.39 -5.56 7.87
N LEU A 151 3.10 -4.68 8.61
CA LEU A 151 3.05 -3.23 8.43
C LEU A 151 3.43 -2.84 6.99
N ALA A 152 4.54 -3.39 6.47
CA ALA A 152 4.98 -3.09 5.10
C ALA A 152 3.98 -3.54 4.05
N GLU A 153 3.35 -4.72 4.20
CA GLU A 153 2.34 -5.18 3.24
C GLU A 153 1.10 -4.28 3.24
N ASN A 154 0.59 -3.87 4.42
CA ASN A 154 -0.52 -2.92 4.48
C ASN A 154 -0.17 -1.57 3.81
N MET A 155 1.06 -1.06 4.00
CA MET A 155 1.54 0.13 3.27
C MET A 155 1.53 -0.10 1.76
N MET A 156 2.03 -1.23 1.29
CA MET A 156 2.13 -1.52 -0.14
C MET A 156 0.76 -1.72 -0.79
N LEU A 157 -0.19 -2.33 -0.09
CA LEU A 157 -1.57 -2.49 -0.57
C LEU A 157 -2.31 -1.16 -0.63
N SER A 158 -2.19 -0.33 0.40
CA SER A 158 -2.81 1.00 0.42
C SER A 158 -2.19 1.93 -0.63
N ALA A 159 -0.87 1.89 -0.81
CA ALA A 159 -0.18 2.61 -1.87
C ALA A 159 -0.71 2.20 -3.26
N ASN A 160 -0.85 0.89 -3.52
CA ASN A 160 -1.38 0.37 -4.78
C ASN A 160 -2.80 0.88 -5.05
N ALA A 161 -3.66 0.89 -4.04
CA ALA A 161 -5.03 1.43 -4.14
C ALA A 161 -5.06 2.93 -4.42
N LEU A 162 -4.02 3.68 -3.98
CA LEU A 162 -3.86 5.11 -4.20
C LEU A 162 -3.03 5.46 -5.46
N GLY A 163 -2.72 4.45 -6.30
CA GLY A 163 -1.95 4.64 -7.54
C GLY A 163 -0.44 4.86 -7.33
N VAL A 164 0.06 4.66 -6.11
CA VAL A 164 1.49 4.75 -5.76
C VAL A 164 2.12 3.38 -5.92
N GLY A 165 3.16 3.30 -6.74
CA GLY A 165 3.96 2.08 -6.93
C GLY A 165 4.94 1.88 -5.78
N THR A 166 5.17 0.60 -5.43
CA THR A 166 6.09 0.24 -4.34
C THR A 166 6.95 -0.96 -4.69
N VAL A 167 8.09 -1.07 -4.02
CA VAL A 167 8.88 -2.30 -3.94
C VAL A 167 9.46 -2.47 -2.54
N CYS A 168 9.30 -3.67 -1.97
CA CYS A 168 9.92 -4.06 -0.72
C CYS A 168 11.37 -4.49 -0.96
N LEU A 169 12.30 -3.99 -0.15
CA LEU A 169 13.74 -4.10 -0.34
C LEU A 169 14.44 -4.54 0.96
N GLY A 170 15.10 -5.69 0.93
CA GLY A 170 16.01 -6.13 1.98
C GLY A 170 17.48 -5.71 1.72
N SER A 171 17.85 -5.50 0.45
CA SER A 171 19.24 -5.18 0.07
C SER A 171 19.79 -3.90 0.72
N PRO A 172 19.02 -2.77 0.78
CA PRO A 172 19.52 -1.56 1.44
C PRO A 172 19.88 -1.79 2.91
N VAL A 173 19.07 -2.56 3.63
CA VAL A 173 19.33 -2.90 5.04
C VAL A 173 20.71 -3.54 5.19
N ARG A 174 20.97 -4.58 4.38
CA ARG A 174 22.25 -5.27 4.40
C ARG A 174 23.42 -4.32 4.08
N TYR A 175 23.30 -3.53 3.02
CA TYR A 175 24.39 -2.60 2.62
C TYR A 175 24.63 -1.54 3.69
N ILE A 176 23.59 -0.96 4.28
CA ILE A 176 23.72 0.05 5.34
C ILE A 176 24.36 -0.57 6.58
N LEU A 177 23.88 -1.73 7.05
CA LEU A 177 24.36 -2.33 8.29
C LEU A 177 25.78 -2.90 8.18
N THR A 178 26.27 -3.23 6.99
CA THR A 178 27.62 -3.75 6.76
C THR A 178 28.64 -2.69 6.31
N ALA A 179 28.17 -1.47 6.03
CA ALA A 179 29.08 -0.39 5.64
C ALA A 179 29.84 0.17 6.85
N GLU A 180 31.12 0.42 6.67
CA GLU A 180 31.93 1.15 7.63
C GLU A 180 31.48 2.62 7.70
N GLY A 181 31.37 3.18 8.91
CA GLY A 181 30.88 4.56 9.12
C GLY A 181 29.37 4.74 8.96
N ASN A 182 28.60 3.66 9.07
CA ASN A 182 27.13 3.70 8.96
C ASN A 182 26.44 4.46 10.09
N GLU A 183 27.12 4.70 11.21
CA GLU A 183 26.58 5.37 12.40
C GLU A 183 26.04 6.77 12.05
N LYS A 184 26.70 7.46 11.12
CA LYS A 184 26.27 8.78 10.66
C LYS A 184 24.89 8.75 10.00
N VAL A 185 24.65 7.77 9.13
CA VAL A 185 23.34 7.58 8.46
C VAL A 185 22.30 7.09 9.45
N LEU A 186 22.64 6.11 10.29
CA LEU A 186 21.74 5.58 11.31
C LEU A 186 21.31 6.65 12.32
N SER A 187 22.24 7.51 12.75
CA SER A 187 21.93 8.65 13.61
C SER A 187 20.96 9.64 12.95
N LYS A 188 21.10 9.90 11.64
CA LYS A 188 20.16 10.77 10.89
C LYS A 188 18.80 10.13 10.71
N LEU A 189 18.71 8.82 10.57
CA LEU A 189 17.44 8.11 10.58
C LEU A 189 16.78 8.16 11.97
N GLY A 190 17.54 8.25 13.05
CA GLY A 190 17.07 8.55 14.39
C GLY A 190 16.10 7.51 14.95
N PHE A 191 16.35 6.23 14.74
CA PHE A 191 15.63 5.15 15.42
C PHE A 191 16.00 5.11 16.90
N SER A 192 15.06 4.70 17.75
CA SER A 192 15.26 4.56 19.18
C SER A 192 16.31 3.49 19.51
N GLU A 193 16.94 3.62 20.66
CA GLU A 193 17.83 2.57 21.19
C GLU A 193 17.07 1.24 21.29
N GLY A 194 17.74 0.15 20.93
CA GLY A 194 17.11 -1.18 20.89
C GLY A 194 16.46 -1.52 19.55
N TYR A 195 16.29 -0.54 18.65
CA TYR A 195 15.76 -0.81 17.31
C TYR A 195 16.87 -1.02 16.30
N GLU A 196 16.62 -1.84 15.28
CA GLU A 196 17.51 -2.05 14.15
C GLU A 196 16.75 -2.08 12.83
N LEU A 197 17.40 -1.67 11.75
CA LEU A 197 16.81 -1.74 10.40
C LEU A 197 16.39 -3.17 10.06
N SER A 198 15.15 -3.34 9.59
CA SER A 198 14.56 -4.62 9.24
C SER A 198 14.28 -4.71 7.74
N LEU A 199 13.61 -3.73 7.16
CA LEU A 199 13.35 -3.67 5.73
C LEU A 199 13.11 -2.23 5.25
N CYS A 200 13.14 -2.05 3.93
CA CYS A 200 12.83 -0.78 3.30
C CYS A 200 11.73 -0.94 2.26
N VAL A 201 10.99 0.13 2.00
CA VAL A 201 10.03 0.20 0.89
C VAL A 201 10.36 1.47 0.07
N ALA A 202 10.62 1.28 -1.22
CA ALA A 202 10.69 2.39 -2.16
C ALA A 202 9.30 2.69 -2.70
N MET A 203 8.95 3.99 -2.82
CA MET A 203 7.61 4.46 -3.23
C MET A 203 7.72 5.61 -4.22
N GLY A 204 6.75 5.68 -5.14
CA GLY A 204 6.60 6.76 -6.12
C GLY A 204 5.54 6.42 -7.15
N TYR A 205 5.21 7.36 -8.02
CA TYR A 205 4.31 7.08 -9.13
C TYR A 205 5.02 6.22 -10.18
N PRO A 206 4.39 5.09 -10.60
CA PRO A 206 4.98 4.23 -11.62
C PRO A 206 5.24 4.97 -12.93
N GLU A 207 6.37 4.67 -13.58
CA GLU A 207 6.67 5.09 -14.95
C GLU A 207 6.69 3.88 -15.87
N GLY A 208 6.03 4.02 -17.04
CA GLY A 208 5.88 2.93 -18.00
C GLY A 208 4.82 1.89 -17.61
N GLU A 209 4.88 0.74 -18.25
CA GLU A 209 3.93 -0.35 -18.03
C GLU A 209 4.18 -1.06 -16.70
N ARG A 210 3.08 -1.48 -16.07
CA ARG A 210 3.14 -2.29 -14.86
C ARG A 210 3.67 -3.70 -15.20
N PRO A 211 4.63 -4.23 -14.43
CA PRO A 211 5.16 -5.57 -14.68
C PRO A 211 4.07 -6.65 -14.60
N GLU A 212 4.19 -7.67 -15.43
CA GLU A 212 3.31 -8.84 -15.36
C GLU A 212 3.46 -9.60 -14.05
N ALA A 213 2.37 -10.29 -13.67
CA ALA A 213 2.39 -11.18 -12.52
C ALA A 213 3.25 -12.42 -12.81
N LYS A 214 4.24 -12.67 -11.95
CA LYS A 214 4.95 -13.95 -12.02
C LYS A 214 4.07 -15.07 -11.46
N PRO A 215 4.11 -16.29 -12.02
CA PRO A 215 3.39 -17.43 -11.48
C PRO A 215 3.66 -17.67 -9.99
N ARG A 216 2.66 -18.12 -9.28
CA ARG A 216 2.77 -18.57 -7.88
C ARG A 216 2.49 -20.07 -7.82
N ASP A 217 3.25 -20.75 -6.99
CA ASP A 217 3.18 -22.20 -6.84
C ASP A 217 2.14 -22.58 -5.78
N MET A 218 0.94 -22.92 -6.23
CA MET A 218 -0.17 -23.37 -5.37
C MET A 218 0.07 -24.77 -4.79
N SER A 219 1.01 -25.55 -5.32
CA SER A 219 1.31 -26.88 -4.76
C SER A 219 1.90 -26.82 -3.34
N LYS A 220 2.38 -25.63 -2.93
CA LYS A 220 2.88 -25.38 -1.58
C LYS A 220 1.76 -25.15 -0.54
N VAL A 221 0.51 -25.01 -0.99
CA VAL A 221 -0.66 -24.89 -0.11
C VAL A 221 -1.33 -26.25 -0.05
N LYS A 222 -1.47 -26.81 1.15
CA LYS A 222 -2.13 -28.09 1.38
C LYS A 222 -3.18 -27.92 2.47
N PHE A 223 -4.36 -28.47 2.21
CA PHE A 223 -5.38 -28.66 3.22
C PHE A 223 -5.05 -29.96 3.96
N VAL A 224 -5.04 -29.93 5.29
CA VAL A 224 -4.79 -31.08 6.15
C VAL A 224 -6.09 -31.34 6.90
N ASP A 225 -6.76 -32.44 6.53
CA ASP A 225 -8.05 -32.89 7.08
C ASP A 225 -7.84 -33.77 8.30
#